data_e9ee746bcf71930b6fdc47aba0c44d5d
#
_entry.id   e9ee746bcf71930b6fdc47aba0c44d5d
#
_cell.length_a   1.000
_cell.length_b   1.000
_cell.length_c   1.000
_cell.angle_alpha   90.00
_cell.angle_beta   90.00
_cell.angle_gamma   90.00
#
_symmetry.space_group_name_H-M   'P 1'
#
loop_
_entity.id
_entity.type
_entity.pdbx_description
1 polymer ?
#
loop_
_entity_poly.entity_id
_entity_poly.type
_entity_poly.pdbx_seq_one_letter_code
_entity_poly.pdbx_strand_id
1 'polypeptide(L)'
;MELIKKQKQKGYFIMAISNFIPTIWSENLYTQLDKQYIAVANCNREFEGDIRDKGSVVKICGVGNINISSYTKNTDMSSAQQLSDTVRELNIDQARYFNFQIDDIDRAQASPKLMSAAMKNAASALANDADNYVFSLYPKSSKAVVVNDPSPDNIIGYVIDAITNLRMQNVTDPNDIVIEVSPEVAALIIKAKINLATDGGETLETGCIGKIAGCKIFVSNNIVHIDSEESVKHCCFVRSKRAIAFAEQISEIEAYRPEKRFSDAVKGLHLYGADVVYPNEFLILSVNFNRK
;
A
#
# COMPACT_ATOMS: atom_id res chain seq x y z
N MET A 1 52.00 0.10 -34.66
CA MET A 1 51.52 1.13 -33.69
C MET A 1 49.98 1.30 -33.69
N GLU A 2 49.25 0.76 -34.68
CA GLU A 2 47.79 0.83 -34.80
C GLU A 2 47.01 -0.28 -34.07
N LEU A 3 47.65 -1.43 -33.80
CA LEU A 3 46.99 -2.56 -33.14
C LEU A 3 46.78 -2.38 -31.62
N ILE A 4 47.58 -1.50 -30.99
CA ILE A 4 47.46 -1.22 -29.53
C ILE A 4 46.35 -0.21 -29.23
N LYS A 5 45.95 0.61 -30.18
CA LYS A 5 44.82 1.57 -30.00
C LYS A 5 43.45 0.92 -30.09
N LYS A 6 43.29 -0.25 -30.73
CA LYS A 6 42.01 -0.97 -30.83
C LYS A 6 41.65 -1.78 -29.59
N GLN A 7 42.60 -2.15 -28.76
CA GLN A 7 42.29 -2.89 -27.51
C GLN A 7 41.87 -2.01 -26.36
N LYS A 8 42.23 -0.71 -26.32
CA LYS A 8 41.78 0.21 -25.27
C LYS A 8 40.34 0.68 -25.41
N GLN A 9 39.74 0.60 -26.62
CA GLN A 9 38.33 0.98 -26.81
C GLN A 9 37.34 -0.13 -26.44
N LYS A 10 37.77 -1.41 -26.35
CA LYS A 10 36.90 -2.52 -25.96
C LYS A 10 36.66 -2.56 -24.43
N GLY A 11 37.56 -2.00 -23.60
CA GLY A 11 37.42 -2.04 -22.13
C GLY A 11 36.39 -1.05 -21.56
N TYR A 12 36.12 0.04 -22.28
CA TYR A 12 35.16 1.05 -21.78
C TYR A 12 33.68 0.72 -22.08
N PHE A 13 33.45 -0.13 -23.07
CA PHE A 13 32.07 -0.49 -23.46
C PHE A 13 31.46 -1.58 -22.57
N ILE A 14 32.27 -2.38 -21.90
CA ILE A 14 31.79 -3.48 -21.03
C ILE A 14 31.42 -2.94 -19.64
N MET A 15 32.04 -1.87 -19.15
CA MET A 15 31.69 -1.25 -17.86
C MET A 15 30.38 -0.47 -17.89
N ALA A 16 29.99 0.10 -19.04
CA ALA A 16 28.74 0.86 -19.16
C ALA A 16 27.49 -0.02 -19.17
N ILE A 17 27.60 -1.27 -19.62
CA ILE A 17 26.47 -2.21 -19.68
C ILE A 17 26.18 -2.83 -18.30
N SER A 18 27.20 -3.13 -17.50
CA SER A 18 27.03 -3.76 -16.18
C SER A 18 26.33 -2.85 -15.15
N ASN A 19 26.50 -1.52 -15.25
CA ASN A 19 25.83 -0.56 -14.39
C ASN A 19 24.40 -0.20 -14.84
N PHE A 20 24.08 -0.46 -16.11
CA PHE A 20 22.76 -0.15 -16.66
C PHE A 20 21.70 -1.22 -16.32
N ILE A 21 22.10 -2.47 -16.20
CA ILE A 21 21.21 -3.61 -15.91
C ILE A 21 20.51 -3.48 -14.54
N PRO A 22 21.20 -3.18 -13.42
CA PRO A 22 20.55 -3.00 -12.12
C PRO A 22 19.53 -1.88 -12.10
N THR A 23 19.78 -0.77 -12.78
CA THR A 23 18.86 0.38 -12.86
C THR A 23 17.55 0.02 -13.58
N ILE A 24 17.64 -0.71 -14.71
CA ILE A 24 16.44 -1.20 -15.43
C ILE A 24 15.65 -2.19 -14.57
N TRP A 25 16.32 -3.01 -13.79
CA TRP A 25 15.65 -3.98 -12.93
C TRP A 25 14.95 -3.32 -11.74
N SER A 26 15.54 -2.28 -11.15
CA SER A 26 14.88 -1.52 -10.09
C SER A 26 13.63 -0.83 -10.60
N GLU A 27 13.68 -0.18 -11.75
CA GLU A 27 12.52 0.47 -12.38
C GLU A 27 11.41 -0.53 -12.71
N ASN A 28 11.77 -1.70 -13.26
CA ASN A 28 10.81 -2.78 -13.50
C ASN A 28 10.19 -3.32 -12.22
N LEU A 29 10.96 -3.45 -11.15
CA LEU A 29 10.46 -3.93 -9.86
C LEU A 29 9.45 -2.95 -9.28
N TYR A 30 9.75 -1.64 -9.25
CA TYR A 30 8.82 -0.60 -8.82
C TYR A 30 7.53 -0.63 -9.62
N THR A 31 7.63 -0.69 -10.94
CA THR A 31 6.44 -0.75 -11.82
C THR A 31 5.58 -1.99 -11.57
N GLN A 32 6.19 -3.13 -11.22
CA GLN A 32 5.44 -4.35 -10.89
C GLN A 32 4.86 -4.30 -9.49
N LEU A 33 5.55 -3.70 -8.52
CA LEU A 33 5.07 -3.47 -7.16
C LEU A 33 3.81 -2.60 -7.16
N ASP A 34 3.87 -1.42 -7.79
CA ASP A 34 2.74 -0.48 -7.85
C ASP A 34 1.48 -1.10 -8.45
N LYS A 35 1.64 -2.00 -9.42
CA LYS A 35 0.51 -2.73 -10.02
C LYS A 35 -0.13 -3.77 -9.10
N GLN A 36 0.55 -4.20 -8.06
CA GLN A 36 0.11 -5.29 -7.19
C GLN A 36 -0.38 -4.82 -5.83
N TYR A 37 -0.08 -3.58 -5.45
CA TYR A 37 -0.58 -2.99 -4.23
C TYR A 37 -2.10 -2.81 -4.26
N ILE A 38 -2.76 -3.19 -3.16
CA ILE A 38 -4.18 -2.93 -2.93
C ILE A 38 -4.34 -1.91 -1.81
N ALA A 39 -3.84 -2.21 -0.60
CA ALA A 39 -3.94 -1.31 0.54
C ALA A 39 -2.96 -0.14 0.42
N VAL A 40 -1.71 -0.40 0.03
CA VAL A 40 -0.67 0.63 -0.13
C VAL A 40 -1.04 1.64 -1.20
N ALA A 41 -1.63 1.20 -2.34
CA ALA A 41 -2.09 2.10 -3.41
C ALA A 41 -3.15 3.11 -2.94
N ASN A 42 -3.86 2.80 -1.87
CA ASN A 42 -4.90 3.63 -1.27
C ASN A 42 -4.42 4.39 -0.01
N CYS A 43 -3.13 4.42 0.28
CA CYS A 43 -2.51 5.20 1.34
C CYS A 43 -1.99 6.54 0.83
N ASN A 44 -1.72 7.47 1.75
CA ASN A 44 -0.98 8.69 1.43
C ASN A 44 0.52 8.36 1.32
N ARG A 45 1.10 8.60 0.15
CA ARG A 45 2.51 8.33 -0.19
C ARG A 45 3.34 9.60 -0.38
N GLU A 46 2.86 10.76 0.05
CA GLU A 46 3.57 12.04 -0.16
C GLU A 46 4.92 12.13 0.56
N PHE A 47 5.17 11.23 1.53
CA PHE A 47 6.33 11.25 2.40
C PHE A 47 7.49 10.35 1.96
N GLU A 48 7.41 9.70 0.81
CA GLU A 48 8.42 8.73 0.34
C GLU A 48 9.81 9.35 0.09
N GLY A 49 9.87 10.63 -0.30
CA GLY A 49 11.12 11.32 -0.59
C GLY A 49 12.01 11.61 0.63
N ASP A 50 11.50 11.46 1.84
CA ASP A 50 12.20 11.83 3.08
C ASP A 50 12.93 10.65 3.75
N ILE A 51 12.82 9.44 3.17
CA ILE A 51 13.45 8.24 3.71
C ILE A 51 14.93 8.19 3.33
N ARG A 52 15.80 7.92 4.30
CA ARG A 52 17.24 7.73 4.07
C ARG A 52 17.72 6.33 4.40
N ASP A 53 17.32 5.80 5.58
CA ASP A 53 17.73 4.49 6.08
C ASP A 53 16.62 3.85 6.94
N LYS A 54 16.78 2.53 7.25
CA LYS A 54 15.94 1.87 8.25
C LYS A 54 16.11 2.58 9.62
N GLY A 55 14.97 2.86 10.25
CA GLY A 55 14.92 3.63 11.50
C GLY A 55 14.81 5.14 11.27
N SER A 56 14.73 5.59 10.00
CA SER A 56 14.39 6.98 9.71
C SER A 56 12.98 7.27 10.23
N VAL A 57 12.84 8.46 10.83
CA VAL A 57 11.56 8.98 11.32
C VAL A 57 11.16 10.13 10.41
N VAL A 58 10.08 9.95 9.68
CA VAL A 58 9.50 11.01 8.86
C VAL A 58 8.52 11.78 9.73
N LYS A 59 8.74 13.08 9.89
CA LYS A 59 7.86 13.95 10.68
C LYS A 59 6.76 14.53 9.80
N ILE A 60 5.53 14.15 10.09
CA ILE A 60 4.33 14.67 9.45
C ILE A 60 3.83 15.84 10.28
N CYS A 61 4.07 17.07 9.80
CA CYS A 61 3.62 18.28 10.47
C CYS A 61 2.16 18.56 10.09
N GLY A 62 1.29 18.58 11.10
CA GLY A 62 -0.10 19.00 10.97
C GLY A 62 -0.30 20.40 11.57
N VAL A 63 -1.12 21.21 10.93
CA VAL A 63 -1.54 22.51 11.49
C VAL A 63 -2.78 22.28 12.35
N GLY A 64 -2.74 22.73 13.60
CA GLY A 64 -3.89 22.68 14.51
C GLY A 64 -5.09 23.47 13.98
N ASN A 65 -6.27 23.22 14.52
CA ASN A 65 -7.50 23.88 14.11
C ASN A 65 -7.40 25.41 14.27
N ILE A 66 -7.82 26.15 13.25
CA ILE A 66 -7.93 27.61 13.28
C ILE A 66 -9.31 27.98 13.78
N ASN A 67 -9.38 28.78 14.85
CA ASN A 67 -10.64 29.29 15.36
C ASN A 67 -11.13 30.47 14.52
N ILE A 68 -12.35 30.37 14.02
CA ILE A 68 -13.01 31.44 13.29
C ILE A 68 -13.91 32.20 14.27
N SER A 69 -13.69 33.50 14.41
CA SER A 69 -14.48 34.40 15.24
C SER A 69 -15.35 35.33 14.40
N SER A 70 -16.51 35.70 14.88
CA SER A 70 -17.38 36.64 14.20
C SER A 70 -16.80 38.05 14.29
N TYR A 71 -16.74 38.74 13.17
CA TYR A 71 -16.32 40.14 13.10
C TYR A 71 -17.51 41.07 13.36
N THR A 72 -17.36 41.97 14.30
CA THR A 72 -18.31 43.07 14.57
C THR A 72 -17.64 44.38 14.22
N LYS A 73 -18.35 45.26 13.47
CA LYS A 73 -17.85 46.57 13.08
C LYS A 73 -17.53 47.44 14.29
N ASN A 74 -16.38 48.07 14.32
CA ASN A 74 -15.87 48.96 15.40
C ASN A 74 -15.57 48.21 16.75
N THR A 75 -15.28 46.92 16.69
CA THR A 75 -14.81 46.13 17.84
C THR A 75 -13.42 45.58 17.51
N ASP A 76 -12.53 45.65 18.50
CA ASP A 76 -11.18 45.09 18.34
C ASP A 76 -11.25 43.59 18.17
N MET A 77 -10.47 43.03 17.23
CA MET A 77 -10.31 41.61 17.05
C MET A 77 -9.57 41.01 18.25
N SER A 78 -9.89 39.76 18.60
CA SER A 78 -9.09 39.00 19.56
C SER A 78 -7.65 38.89 19.11
N SER A 79 -6.71 38.73 20.05
CA SER A 79 -5.29 38.50 19.71
C SER A 79 -5.12 37.31 18.78
N ALA A 80 -4.10 37.35 17.92
CA ALA A 80 -3.80 36.27 16.98
C ALA A 80 -3.63 34.93 17.73
N GLN A 81 -4.30 33.92 17.23
CA GLN A 81 -4.17 32.55 17.75
C GLN A 81 -2.76 32.05 17.44
N GLN A 82 -2.06 31.56 18.47
CA GLN A 82 -0.84 30.79 18.25
C GLN A 82 -1.21 29.39 17.70
N LEU A 83 -0.75 29.07 16.50
CA LEU A 83 -0.98 27.77 15.92
C LEU A 83 -0.15 26.73 16.66
N SER A 84 -0.81 25.65 17.11
CA SER A 84 -0.10 24.50 17.65
C SER A 84 0.31 23.60 16.50
N ASP A 85 1.59 23.25 16.44
CA ASP A 85 2.13 22.26 15.53
C ASP A 85 1.87 20.85 16.12
N THR A 86 1.13 20.02 15.40
CA THR A 86 0.95 18.62 15.78
C THR A 86 1.87 17.78 14.90
N VAL A 87 3.00 17.36 15.48
CA VAL A 87 3.92 16.47 14.80
C VAL A 87 3.50 15.02 15.03
N ARG A 88 3.29 14.28 13.96
CA ARG A 88 3.18 12.82 13.98
C ARG A 88 4.43 12.23 13.36
N GLU A 89 4.88 11.12 13.92
CA GLU A 89 6.10 10.45 13.48
C GLU A 89 5.72 9.17 12.73
N LEU A 90 6.16 9.07 11.47
CA LEU A 90 6.09 7.86 10.68
C LEU A 90 7.45 7.15 10.77
N ASN A 91 7.47 6.01 11.43
CA ASN A 91 8.67 5.22 11.63
C ASN A 91 8.85 4.24 10.46
N ILE A 92 10.04 4.21 9.86
CA ILE A 92 10.44 3.23 8.85
C ILE A 92 11.11 2.06 9.59
N ASP A 93 10.30 1.12 10.06
CA ASP A 93 10.74 0.02 10.92
C ASP A 93 10.84 -1.33 10.20
N GLN A 94 10.19 -1.46 9.04
CA GLN A 94 10.20 -2.69 8.26
C GLN A 94 11.35 -2.70 7.26
N ALA A 95 12.10 -3.82 7.27
CA ALA A 95 13.13 -4.09 6.27
C ALA A 95 12.94 -5.52 5.77
N ARG A 96 12.63 -5.66 4.49
CA ARG A 96 12.46 -6.93 3.81
C ARG A 96 13.46 -7.05 2.68
N TYR A 97 13.96 -8.25 2.42
CA TYR A 97 14.86 -8.48 1.31
C TYR A 97 14.41 -9.68 0.51
N PHE A 98 14.73 -9.65 -0.75
CA PHE A 98 14.70 -10.83 -1.59
C PHE A 98 16.11 -11.17 -2.07
N ASN A 99 16.37 -12.44 -2.24
CA ASN A 99 17.60 -12.94 -2.82
C ASN A 99 17.32 -14.24 -3.54
N PHE A 100 17.51 -14.26 -4.85
CA PHE A 100 17.34 -15.46 -5.66
C PHE A 100 18.49 -15.61 -6.65
N GLN A 101 18.75 -16.85 -7.07
CA GLN A 101 19.78 -17.17 -8.04
C GLN A 101 19.24 -18.06 -9.13
N ILE A 102 19.83 -17.94 -10.32
CA ILE A 102 19.52 -18.76 -11.49
C ILE A 102 20.82 -19.41 -11.93
N ASP A 103 20.83 -20.73 -12.02
CA ASP A 103 21.99 -21.50 -12.46
C ASP A 103 22.30 -21.22 -13.95
N ASP A 104 23.61 -21.21 -14.29
CA ASP A 104 24.04 -20.95 -15.67
C ASP A 104 23.55 -22.02 -16.63
N ILE A 105 23.37 -23.28 -16.18
CA ILE A 105 22.84 -24.37 -17.00
C ILE A 105 21.36 -24.14 -17.30
N ASP A 106 20.58 -23.79 -16.26
CA ASP A 106 19.16 -23.49 -16.40
C ASP A 106 18.94 -22.25 -17.27
N ARG A 107 19.81 -21.25 -17.14
CA ARG A 107 19.78 -20.05 -18.00
C ARG A 107 20.06 -20.36 -19.46
N ALA A 108 20.97 -21.29 -19.75
CA ALA A 108 21.26 -21.72 -21.13
C ALA A 108 20.10 -22.51 -21.78
N GLN A 109 19.32 -23.22 -20.96
CA GLN A 109 18.15 -24.00 -21.36
C GLN A 109 16.83 -23.24 -21.27
N ALA A 110 16.74 -22.24 -20.39
CA ALA A 110 15.52 -21.48 -20.14
C ALA A 110 15.40 -20.25 -21.05
N SER A 111 14.16 -19.91 -21.38
CA SER A 111 13.83 -18.67 -22.09
C SER A 111 14.28 -17.43 -21.29
N PRO A 112 14.68 -16.32 -21.95
CA PRO A 112 14.99 -15.03 -21.32
C PRO A 112 13.89 -14.50 -20.37
N LYS A 113 12.69 -15.07 -20.45
CA LYS A 113 11.52 -14.72 -19.60
C LYS A 113 11.63 -15.19 -18.15
N LEU A 114 12.56 -16.11 -17.82
CA LEU A 114 12.67 -16.66 -16.45
C LEU A 114 13.04 -15.59 -15.42
N MET A 115 13.99 -14.72 -15.74
CA MET A 115 14.41 -13.62 -14.87
C MET A 115 13.25 -12.63 -14.64
N SER A 116 12.53 -12.26 -15.70
CA SER A 116 11.37 -11.37 -15.59
C SER A 116 10.25 -11.97 -14.76
N ALA A 117 10.01 -13.28 -14.88
CA ALA A 117 9.03 -13.99 -14.05
C ALA A 117 9.46 -14.03 -12.58
N ALA A 118 10.74 -14.28 -12.29
CA ALA A 118 11.28 -14.26 -10.93
C ALA A 118 11.16 -12.88 -10.28
N MET A 119 11.48 -11.81 -11.02
CA MET A 119 11.31 -10.43 -10.54
C MET A 119 9.84 -10.10 -10.27
N LYS A 120 8.91 -10.53 -11.13
CA LYS A 120 7.48 -10.35 -10.91
C LYS A 120 7.00 -11.08 -9.64
N ASN A 121 7.48 -12.29 -9.40
CA ASN A 121 7.15 -13.04 -8.20
C ASN A 121 7.73 -12.38 -6.94
N ALA A 122 8.96 -11.84 -7.00
CA ALA A 122 9.56 -11.09 -5.91
C ALA A 122 8.75 -9.82 -5.59
N ALA A 123 8.35 -9.05 -6.63
CA ALA A 123 7.47 -7.90 -6.48
C ALA A 123 6.14 -8.28 -5.82
N SER A 124 5.51 -9.38 -6.25
CA SER A 124 4.26 -9.87 -5.67
C SER A 124 4.40 -10.22 -4.19
N ALA A 125 5.49 -10.87 -3.81
CA ALA A 125 5.75 -11.23 -2.42
C ALA A 125 5.97 -10.00 -1.54
N LEU A 126 6.74 -9.01 -2.03
CA LEU A 126 6.97 -7.75 -1.32
C LEU A 126 5.69 -6.92 -1.18
N ALA A 127 4.88 -6.85 -2.25
CA ALA A 127 3.60 -6.14 -2.22
C ALA A 127 2.63 -6.76 -1.21
N ASN A 128 2.54 -8.08 -1.17
CA ASN A 128 1.71 -8.78 -0.20
C ASN A 128 2.17 -8.54 1.24
N ASP A 129 3.48 -8.50 1.49
CA ASP A 129 4.03 -8.24 2.83
C ASP A 129 3.73 -6.79 3.28
N ALA A 130 3.88 -5.81 2.38
CA ALA A 130 3.54 -4.41 2.65
C ALA A 130 2.03 -4.20 2.89
N ASP A 131 1.16 -4.81 2.08
CA ASP A 131 -0.29 -4.76 2.29
C ASP A 131 -0.69 -5.40 3.62
N ASN A 132 -0.11 -6.56 3.98
CA ASN A 132 -0.32 -7.20 5.28
C ASN A 132 0.06 -6.28 6.44
N TYR A 133 1.18 -5.56 6.30
CA TYR A 133 1.60 -4.61 7.31
C TYR A 133 0.61 -3.46 7.48
N VAL A 134 0.10 -2.89 6.38
CA VAL A 134 -0.96 -1.87 6.43
C VAL A 134 -2.21 -2.41 7.11
N PHE A 135 -2.67 -3.61 6.76
CA PHE A 135 -3.84 -4.22 7.41
C PHE A 135 -3.61 -4.55 8.88
N SER A 136 -2.38 -4.78 9.31
CA SER A 136 -2.05 -5.00 10.72
C SER A 136 -2.31 -3.77 11.61
N LEU A 137 -2.47 -2.58 11.02
CA LEU A 137 -2.78 -1.33 11.72
C LEU A 137 -4.25 -1.23 12.19
N TYR A 138 -5.09 -2.26 11.97
CA TYR A 138 -6.49 -2.27 12.36
C TYR A 138 -6.76 -1.84 13.82
N PRO A 139 -5.90 -2.14 14.83
CA PRO A 139 -6.18 -1.74 16.21
C PRO A 139 -6.07 -0.23 16.45
N LYS A 140 -5.42 0.51 15.51
CA LYS A 140 -5.26 1.98 15.61
C LYS A 140 -6.48 2.75 15.10
N SER A 141 -7.55 2.05 14.67
CA SER A 141 -8.78 2.71 14.23
C SER A 141 -9.52 3.35 15.42
N SER A 142 -10.18 4.48 15.18
CA SER A 142 -10.95 5.17 16.23
C SER A 142 -12.30 4.54 16.53
N LYS A 143 -12.88 3.85 15.54
CA LYS A 143 -14.22 3.27 15.62
C LYS A 143 -14.29 1.94 14.90
N ALA A 144 -15.17 1.05 15.39
CA ALA A 144 -15.52 -0.18 14.73
C ALA A 144 -17.03 -0.29 14.56
N VAL A 145 -17.47 -0.67 13.36
CA VAL A 145 -18.85 -1.07 13.08
C VAL A 145 -18.87 -2.59 13.10
N VAL A 146 -19.61 -3.19 14.05
CA VAL A 146 -19.65 -4.64 14.22
C VAL A 146 -20.86 -5.20 13.50
N VAL A 147 -20.64 -6.19 12.64
CA VAL A 147 -21.67 -6.93 11.91
C VAL A 147 -21.69 -8.35 12.44
N ASN A 148 -22.73 -8.69 13.16
CA ASN A 148 -23.00 -10.06 13.57
C ASN A 148 -23.99 -10.67 12.57
N ASP A 149 -23.81 -11.94 12.22
CA ASP A 149 -24.62 -12.65 11.24
C ASP A 149 -24.74 -11.93 9.89
N PRO A 150 -23.60 -11.75 9.16
CA PRO A 150 -23.58 -11.08 7.90
C PRO A 150 -24.41 -11.84 6.86
N SER A 151 -25.29 -11.12 6.17
CA SER A 151 -26.13 -11.65 5.09
C SER A 151 -26.12 -10.70 3.88
N PRO A 152 -26.48 -11.19 2.69
CA PRO A 152 -26.61 -10.32 1.52
C PRO A 152 -27.60 -9.16 1.73
N ASP A 153 -28.61 -9.33 2.58
CA ASP A 153 -29.64 -8.32 2.79
C ASP A 153 -29.20 -7.17 3.71
N ASN A 154 -28.30 -7.44 4.65
CA ASN A 154 -27.89 -6.46 5.67
C ASN A 154 -26.52 -5.82 5.45
N ILE A 155 -25.57 -6.51 4.79
CA ILE A 155 -24.18 -6.08 4.68
C ILE A 155 -24.02 -4.67 4.08
N ILE A 156 -24.84 -4.34 3.10
CA ILE A 156 -24.80 -3.04 2.43
C ILE A 156 -25.24 -1.90 3.35
N GLY A 157 -26.25 -2.14 4.20
CA GLY A 157 -26.64 -1.19 5.22
C GLY A 157 -25.46 -0.81 6.12
N TYR A 158 -24.73 -1.79 6.64
CA TYR A 158 -23.55 -1.54 7.48
C TYR A 158 -22.42 -0.82 6.75
N VAL A 159 -22.19 -1.12 5.48
CA VAL A 159 -21.21 -0.39 4.66
C VAL A 159 -21.63 1.08 4.48
N ILE A 160 -22.92 1.35 4.22
CA ILE A 160 -23.45 2.71 4.11
C ILE A 160 -23.33 3.45 5.44
N ASP A 161 -23.61 2.79 6.57
CA ASP A 161 -23.45 3.36 7.91
C ASP A 161 -21.99 3.74 8.18
N ALA A 162 -21.04 2.89 7.81
CA ALA A 162 -19.61 3.20 7.92
C ALA A 162 -19.21 4.41 7.06
N ILE A 163 -19.67 4.49 5.80
CA ILE A 163 -19.45 5.65 4.93
C ILE A 163 -20.06 6.91 5.54
N THR A 164 -21.28 6.81 6.11
CA THR A 164 -21.99 7.93 6.74
C THR A 164 -21.22 8.43 7.96
N ASN A 165 -20.64 7.52 8.75
CA ASN A 165 -19.79 7.90 9.88
C ASN A 165 -18.56 8.71 9.43
N LEU A 166 -17.91 8.36 8.29
CA LEU A 166 -16.79 9.13 7.74
C LEU A 166 -17.24 10.50 7.23
N ARG A 167 -18.41 10.58 6.58
CA ARG A 167 -18.98 11.86 6.13
C ARG A 167 -19.29 12.80 7.28
N MET A 168 -19.70 12.26 8.42
CA MET A 168 -19.88 13.04 9.66
C MET A 168 -18.54 13.58 10.21
N GLN A 169 -17.41 13.01 9.84
CA GLN A 169 -16.07 13.53 10.14
C GLN A 169 -15.54 14.50 9.07
N ASN A 170 -16.42 15.05 8.23
CA ASN A 170 -16.12 15.97 7.13
C ASN A 170 -15.31 15.37 5.97
N VAL A 171 -15.27 14.04 5.82
CA VAL A 171 -14.76 13.38 4.61
C VAL A 171 -15.90 13.29 3.61
N THR A 172 -16.04 14.31 2.75
CA THR A 172 -17.22 14.46 1.87
C THR A 172 -17.01 13.92 0.47
N ASP A 173 -15.77 13.90 -0.04
CA ASP A 173 -15.48 13.40 -1.38
C ASP A 173 -15.54 11.85 -1.41
N PRO A 174 -16.45 11.28 -2.24
CA PRO A 174 -16.51 9.82 -2.37
C PRO A 174 -15.26 9.17 -2.94
N ASN A 175 -14.46 9.91 -3.72
CA ASN A 175 -13.22 9.40 -4.32
C ASN A 175 -12.08 9.26 -3.30
N ASP A 176 -12.16 9.98 -2.17
CA ASP A 176 -11.21 9.88 -1.08
C ASP A 176 -11.54 8.75 -0.12
N ILE A 177 -12.78 8.26 -0.14
CA ILE A 177 -13.21 7.14 0.71
C ILE A 177 -12.96 5.82 -0.03
N VAL A 178 -12.25 4.92 0.64
CA VAL A 178 -11.91 3.60 0.15
C VAL A 178 -12.45 2.55 1.10
N ILE A 179 -13.00 1.49 0.52
CA ILE A 179 -13.56 0.34 1.23
C ILE A 179 -12.74 -0.88 0.84
N GLU A 180 -12.05 -1.48 1.80
CA GLU A 180 -11.21 -2.66 1.59
C GLU A 180 -11.82 -3.83 2.32
N VAL A 181 -12.25 -4.87 1.58
CA VAL A 181 -13.01 -5.99 2.10
C VAL A 181 -12.35 -7.33 1.80
N SER A 182 -12.63 -8.33 2.66
CA SER A 182 -12.22 -9.70 2.38
C SER A 182 -13.05 -10.31 1.24
N PRO A 183 -12.56 -11.38 0.58
CA PRO A 183 -13.30 -12.05 -0.49
C PRO A 183 -14.67 -12.57 -0.06
N GLU A 184 -14.82 -13.00 1.19
CA GLU A 184 -16.09 -13.49 1.73
C GLU A 184 -17.11 -12.36 1.86
N VAL A 185 -16.69 -11.21 2.39
CA VAL A 185 -17.54 -10.01 2.48
C VAL A 185 -17.87 -9.49 1.08
N ALA A 186 -16.90 -9.48 0.16
CA ALA A 186 -17.12 -9.11 -1.23
C ALA A 186 -18.17 -10.01 -1.90
N ALA A 187 -18.14 -11.33 -1.64
CA ALA A 187 -19.15 -12.25 -2.16
C ALA A 187 -20.55 -11.94 -1.64
N LEU A 188 -20.71 -11.52 -0.37
CA LEU A 188 -21.99 -11.09 0.17
C LEU A 188 -22.50 -9.82 -0.51
N ILE A 189 -21.63 -8.82 -0.73
CA ILE A 189 -21.95 -7.58 -1.42
C ILE A 189 -22.43 -7.87 -2.86
N ILE A 190 -21.75 -8.76 -3.58
CA ILE A 190 -22.14 -9.16 -4.93
C ILE A 190 -23.51 -9.89 -4.93
N LYS A 191 -23.73 -10.80 -3.97
CA LYS A 191 -25.01 -11.52 -3.83
C LYS A 191 -26.17 -10.62 -3.47
N ALA A 192 -25.94 -9.49 -2.86
CA ALA A 192 -26.96 -8.50 -2.55
C ALA A 192 -27.65 -7.89 -3.78
N LYS A 193 -27.30 -8.33 -5.00
CA LYS A 193 -27.90 -7.95 -6.28
C LYS A 193 -27.89 -6.43 -6.56
N ILE A 194 -26.93 -5.74 -5.99
CA ILE A 194 -26.72 -4.34 -6.33
C ILE A 194 -25.88 -4.27 -7.59
N ASN A 195 -26.33 -3.50 -8.56
CA ASN A 195 -25.52 -3.10 -9.70
C ASN A 195 -24.41 -2.19 -9.19
N LEU A 196 -23.26 -2.77 -8.88
CA LEU A 196 -22.06 -2.01 -8.58
C LEU A 196 -21.61 -1.35 -9.89
N ALA A 197 -21.60 -0.02 -9.92
CA ALA A 197 -21.06 0.70 -11.06
C ALA A 197 -19.57 0.35 -11.18
N THR A 198 -19.22 -0.36 -12.24
CA THR A 198 -17.87 -0.82 -12.52
C THR A 198 -17.29 0.09 -13.60
N ASP A 199 -16.25 0.83 -13.28
CA ASP A 199 -15.48 1.55 -14.30
C ASP A 199 -14.59 0.53 -15.03
N GLY A 200 -14.77 0.39 -16.35
CA GLY A 200 -14.12 -0.60 -17.27
C GLY A 200 -12.66 -0.97 -16.94
N GLY A 201 -11.75 -1.15 -17.76
CA GLY A 201 -10.39 -1.71 -17.64
C GLY A 201 -9.55 -1.50 -16.36
N GLU A 202 -9.69 -0.40 -15.61
CA GLU A 202 -8.95 -0.17 -14.35
C GLU A 202 -9.33 -1.14 -13.22
N THR A 203 -10.53 -1.68 -13.25
CA THR A 203 -11.09 -2.55 -12.22
C THR A 203 -10.33 -3.87 -12.08
N LEU A 204 -9.89 -4.43 -13.19
CA LEU A 204 -9.22 -5.73 -13.24
C LEU A 204 -7.76 -5.66 -12.75
N GLU A 205 -7.10 -4.51 -12.90
CA GLU A 205 -5.70 -4.35 -12.50
C GLU A 205 -5.53 -3.99 -11.03
N THR A 206 -6.50 -3.28 -10.44
CA THR A 206 -6.39 -2.71 -9.08
C THR A 206 -7.20 -3.45 -8.01
N GLY A 207 -7.89 -4.56 -8.35
CA GLY A 207 -8.71 -5.30 -7.40
C GLY A 207 -10.02 -4.59 -7.00
N CYS A 208 -10.40 -3.51 -7.66
CA CYS A 208 -11.66 -2.81 -7.43
C CYS A 208 -12.83 -3.61 -8.02
N ILE A 209 -13.84 -3.96 -7.22
CA ILE A 209 -15.03 -4.70 -7.66
C ILE A 209 -16.24 -3.82 -7.97
N GLY A 210 -16.16 -2.53 -7.68
CA GLY A 210 -17.26 -1.59 -7.95
C GLY A 210 -17.33 -0.44 -6.97
N LYS A 211 -18.47 0.28 -6.96
CA LYS A 211 -18.69 1.45 -6.10
C LYS A 211 -19.99 1.31 -5.31
N ILE A 212 -19.98 1.67 -4.03
CA ILE A 212 -21.17 1.87 -3.19
C ILE A 212 -21.21 3.33 -2.74
N ALA A 213 -22.31 4.02 -2.96
CA ALA A 213 -22.47 5.44 -2.63
C ALA A 213 -21.37 6.35 -3.23
N GLY A 214 -20.80 5.96 -4.39
CA GLY A 214 -19.69 6.63 -5.06
C GLY A 214 -18.28 6.22 -4.58
N CYS A 215 -18.17 5.47 -3.47
CA CYS A 215 -16.90 5.03 -2.90
C CYS A 215 -16.44 3.72 -3.54
N LYS A 216 -15.14 3.61 -3.86
CA LYS A 216 -14.55 2.41 -4.48
C LYS A 216 -14.39 1.28 -3.46
N ILE A 217 -14.65 0.03 -3.90
CA ILE A 217 -14.50 -1.18 -3.10
C ILE A 217 -13.37 -2.01 -3.68
N PHE A 218 -12.40 -2.34 -2.83
CA PHE A 218 -11.27 -3.20 -3.15
C PHE A 218 -11.35 -4.52 -2.39
N VAL A 219 -10.89 -5.59 -3.00
CA VAL A 219 -10.86 -6.92 -2.39
C VAL A 219 -9.43 -7.33 -2.14
N SER A 220 -9.12 -7.72 -0.92
CA SER A 220 -7.80 -8.23 -0.56
C SER A 220 -7.90 -9.47 0.32
N ASN A 221 -7.06 -10.47 0.02
CA ASN A 221 -6.87 -11.64 0.88
C ASN A 221 -6.04 -11.32 2.13
N ASN A 222 -5.35 -10.18 2.13
CA ASN A 222 -4.42 -9.78 3.18
C ASN A 222 -5.12 -9.10 4.38
N ILE A 223 -6.45 -8.96 4.32
CA ILE A 223 -7.25 -8.45 5.43
C ILE A 223 -7.11 -9.38 6.64
N VAL A 224 -6.89 -8.77 7.81
CA VAL A 224 -6.69 -9.53 9.05
C VAL A 224 -7.95 -10.30 9.42
N HIS A 225 -7.77 -11.59 9.66
CA HIS A 225 -8.78 -12.50 10.18
C HIS A 225 -8.41 -12.87 11.62
N ILE A 226 -9.37 -12.78 12.52
CA ILE A 226 -9.22 -13.20 13.90
C ILE A 226 -10.10 -14.42 14.10
N ASP A 227 -9.45 -15.56 14.24
CA ASP A 227 -10.12 -16.84 14.46
C ASP A 227 -10.45 -17.04 15.93
N SER A 228 -11.70 -17.35 16.23
CA SER A 228 -12.16 -17.88 17.51
C SER A 228 -12.82 -19.23 17.34
N GLU A 229 -13.11 -19.93 18.45
CA GLU A 229 -13.76 -21.24 18.38
C GLU A 229 -15.15 -21.18 17.72
N GLU A 230 -15.88 -20.07 17.92
CA GLU A 230 -17.26 -19.91 17.47
C GLU A 230 -17.40 -19.13 16.16
N SER A 231 -16.45 -18.27 15.84
CA SER A 231 -16.56 -17.35 14.69
C SER A 231 -15.21 -16.95 14.11
N VAL A 232 -15.24 -16.51 12.85
CA VAL A 232 -14.12 -15.86 12.16
C VAL A 232 -14.49 -14.39 11.97
N LYS A 233 -13.66 -13.50 12.53
CA LYS A 233 -13.84 -12.07 12.45
C LYS A 233 -12.96 -11.49 11.36
N HIS A 234 -13.56 -10.83 10.37
CA HIS A 234 -12.85 -10.12 9.31
C HIS A 234 -12.78 -8.63 9.64
N CYS A 235 -11.58 -8.06 9.68
CA CYS A 235 -11.34 -6.65 9.96
C CYS A 235 -11.25 -5.84 8.66
N CYS A 236 -12.39 -5.60 8.00
CA CYS A 236 -12.44 -4.80 6.77
C CYS A 236 -12.22 -3.31 7.06
N PHE A 237 -11.55 -2.59 6.14
CA PHE A 237 -11.24 -1.17 6.30
C PHE A 237 -12.23 -0.29 5.55
N VAL A 238 -12.68 0.77 6.21
CA VAL A 238 -13.42 1.88 5.59
C VAL A 238 -12.73 3.17 6.02
N ARG A 239 -12.02 3.82 5.12
CA ARG A 239 -11.12 4.92 5.46
C ARG A 239 -11.00 5.96 4.36
N SER A 240 -10.54 7.15 4.72
CA SER A 240 -10.00 8.08 3.72
C SER A 240 -8.60 7.65 3.28
N LYS A 241 -8.19 8.01 2.07
CA LYS A 241 -6.82 7.74 1.57
C LYS A 241 -5.76 8.39 2.44
N ARG A 242 -6.04 9.59 2.98
CA ARG A 242 -5.10 10.32 3.85
C ARG A 242 -5.03 9.79 5.28
N ALA A 243 -5.93 8.88 5.67
CA ALA A 243 -5.99 8.36 7.04
C ALA A 243 -4.73 7.58 7.42
N ILE A 244 -4.15 6.85 6.48
CA ILE A 244 -2.92 6.08 6.66
C ILE A 244 -1.84 6.66 5.75
N ALA A 245 -0.70 7.04 6.34
CA ALA A 245 0.50 7.37 5.59
C ALA A 245 1.35 6.11 5.43
N PHE A 246 1.87 5.93 4.23
CA PHE A 246 2.80 4.87 3.88
C PHE A 246 4.01 5.50 3.20
N ALA A 247 5.19 5.05 3.55
CA ALA A 247 6.41 5.46 2.88
C ALA A 247 7.32 4.26 2.67
N GLU A 248 7.84 4.13 1.46
CA GLU A 248 8.71 3.02 1.06
C GLU A 248 9.95 3.51 0.31
N GLN A 249 10.99 2.69 0.38
CA GLN A 249 12.19 2.86 -0.42
C GLN A 249 12.76 1.49 -0.77
N ILE A 250 13.01 1.26 -2.06
CA ILE A 250 13.87 0.16 -2.50
C ILE A 250 15.29 0.71 -2.53
N SER A 251 16.07 0.42 -1.48
CA SER A 251 17.36 1.07 -1.30
C SER A 251 18.41 0.53 -2.26
N GLU A 252 18.43 -0.77 -2.54
CA GLU A 252 19.46 -1.37 -3.38
C GLU A 252 18.96 -2.61 -4.09
N ILE A 253 19.16 -2.66 -5.41
CA ILE A 253 19.07 -3.90 -6.19
C ILE A 253 20.45 -4.17 -6.76
N GLU A 254 21.04 -5.29 -6.37
CA GLU A 254 22.37 -5.69 -6.79
C GLU A 254 22.32 -7.04 -7.48
N ALA A 255 22.92 -7.10 -8.66
CA ALA A 255 23.23 -8.36 -9.33
C ALA A 255 24.63 -8.80 -8.94
N TYR A 256 24.79 -10.02 -8.47
CA TYR A 256 26.07 -10.55 -8.09
C TYR A 256 26.24 -12.01 -8.49
N ARG A 257 27.47 -12.47 -8.55
CA ARG A 257 27.80 -13.85 -8.83
C ARG A 257 28.31 -14.53 -7.57
N PRO A 258 27.59 -15.52 -7.02
CA PRO A 258 28.00 -16.23 -5.81
C PRO A 258 29.35 -16.95 -6.02
N GLU A 259 30.25 -16.85 -5.03
CA GLU A 259 31.59 -17.44 -5.12
C GLU A 259 31.59 -18.96 -5.24
N LYS A 260 30.60 -19.63 -4.65
CA LYS A 260 30.56 -21.11 -4.55
C LYS A 260 29.70 -21.77 -5.61
N ARG A 261 29.08 -21.03 -6.55
CA ARG A 261 28.16 -21.57 -7.56
C ARG A 261 28.30 -20.84 -8.87
N PHE A 262 28.08 -21.56 -9.97
CA PHE A 262 28.00 -21.01 -11.30
C PHE A 262 26.54 -20.55 -11.53
N SER A 263 26.21 -19.38 -11.03
CA SER A 263 24.88 -18.81 -11.10
C SER A 263 24.92 -17.30 -11.08
N ASP A 264 23.95 -16.65 -11.67
CA ASP A 264 23.70 -15.22 -11.50
C ASP A 264 22.65 -15.04 -10.42
N ALA A 265 22.92 -14.17 -9.45
CA ALA A 265 22.03 -13.87 -8.33
C ALA A 265 21.62 -12.40 -8.32
N VAL A 266 20.40 -12.14 -7.86
CA VAL A 266 19.85 -10.81 -7.66
C VAL A 266 19.34 -10.71 -6.23
N LYS A 267 19.77 -9.65 -5.52
CA LYS A 267 19.27 -9.30 -4.19
C LYS A 267 18.71 -7.88 -4.21
N GLY A 268 17.72 -7.62 -3.39
CA GLY A 268 17.17 -6.28 -3.20
C GLY A 268 16.64 -6.09 -1.80
N LEU A 269 16.76 -4.88 -1.29
CA LEU A 269 16.31 -4.47 0.03
C LEU A 269 15.15 -3.48 -0.13
N HIS A 270 14.03 -3.79 0.52
CA HIS A 270 12.83 -2.97 0.59
C HIS A 270 12.63 -2.47 2.01
N LEU A 271 12.67 -1.17 2.20
CA LEU A 271 12.42 -0.49 3.46
C LEU A 271 11.06 0.18 3.38
N TYR A 272 10.22 0.02 4.40
CA TYR A 272 8.93 0.70 4.44
C TYR A 272 8.42 0.89 5.87
N GLY A 273 7.46 1.76 6.00
CA GLY A 273 6.72 2.01 7.23
C GLY A 273 5.34 2.56 6.94
N ALA A 274 4.41 2.34 7.85
CA ALA A 274 3.07 2.88 7.78
C ALA A 274 2.57 3.26 9.16
N ASP A 275 1.80 4.35 9.23
CA ASP A 275 1.09 4.72 10.45
C ASP A 275 -0.23 5.44 10.16
N VAL A 276 -1.13 5.41 11.15
CA VAL A 276 -2.42 6.07 11.09
C VAL A 276 -2.25 7.54 11.46
N VAL A 277 -2.37 8.43 10.47
CA VAL A 277 -2.24 9.89 10.65
C VAL A 277 -3.55 10.50 11.15
N TYR A 278 -4.69 10.07 10.58
CA TYR A 278 -6.02 10.56 10.95
C TYR A 278 -6.91 9.43 11.46
N PRO A 279 -6.83 9.07 12.77
CA PRO A 279 -7.62 7.96 13.32
C PRO A 279 -9.14 8.15 13.19
N ASN A 280 -9.62 9.39 13.19
CA ASN A 280 -11.06 9.70 13.07
C ASN A 280 -11.61 9.42 11.65
N GLU A 281 -10.72 9.33 10.66
CA GLU A 281 -11.05 9.04 9.27
C GLU A 281 -10.78 7.57 8.90
N PHE A 282 -10.53 6.75 9.91
CA PHE A 282 -10.27 5.33 9.78
C PHE A 282 -11.24 4.53 10.65
N LEU A 283 -12.03 3.69 10.01
CA LEU A 283 -13.05 2.83 10.62
C LEU A 283 -12.78 1.38 10.26
N ILE A 284 -13.07 0.49 11.20
CA ILE A 284 -13.09 -0.95 10.95
C ILE A 284 -14.52 -1.42 10.81
N LEU A 285 -14.83 -2.08 9.70
CA LEU A 285 -16.02 -2.88 9.54
C LEU A 285 -15.67 -4.32 9.96
N SER A 286 -16.06 -4.66 11.19
CA SER A 286 -15.79 -5.94 11.81
C SER A 286 -16.92 -6.92 11.49
N VAL A 287 -16.68 -7.84 10.58
CA VAL A 287 -17.70 -8.81 10.10
C VAL A 287 -17.42 -10.17 10.73
N ASN A 288 -18.35 -10.65 11.54
CA ASN A 288 -18.26 -11.91 12.25
C ASN A 288 -19.04 -13.01 11.51
N PHE A 289 -18.32 -14.00 10.99
CA PHE A 289 -18.90 -15.19 10.39
C PHE A 289 -18.95 -16.33 11.43
N ASN A 290 -20.15 -16.77 11.79
CA ASN A 290 -20.32 -17.91 12.70
C ASN A 290 -19.85 -19.20 12.02
N ARG A 291 -19.03 -19.99 12.71
CA ARG A 291 -18.69 -21.36 12.27
C ARG A 291 -19.91 -22.23 12.47
N LYS A 292 -20.39 -22.84 11.39
CA LYS A 292 -21.49 -23.83 11.43
C LYS A 292 -20.96 -25.17 11.87
#